data_84ad2a9bd96bf1831909cb70d461391e
#
_entry.id   84ad2a9bd96bf1831909cb70d461391e
#
_cell.length_a   1.000
_cell.length_b   1.000
_cell.length_c   1.000
_cell.angle_alpha   90.00
_cell.angle_beta   90.00
_cell.angle_gamma   90.00
#
_symmetry.space_group_name_H-M   'P 1'
#
loop_
_entity.id
_entity.type
_entity.pdbx_description
1 polymer ?
#
loop_
_entity_poly.entity_id
_entity_poly.type
_entity_poly.pdbx_seq_one_letter_code
_entity_poly.pdbx_strand_id
1 'polypeptide(L)'
;ELCRTCDLPNVRFVGFKTGRELQELVAAARFTLHLSLWYENCPLALLESQSLGTPVLCNRIGGMPELVEEGKTGVLNDTFTPEAYAEKIRALYSDSALLDEMARNCRAKKESMMTLDCYCDRLLEIYMEEIGGKRA
;
A
#
# COMPACT_ATOMS: atom_id res chain seq x y z
N GLU A 1 -15.95 8.86 -17.00
CA GLU A 1 -17.27 8.79 -17.67
C GLU A 1 -18.33 8.23 -16.73
N LEU A 2 -18.13 7.04 -16.14
CA LEU A 2 -19.08 6.38 -15.21
C LEU A 2 -19.52 7.29 -14.03
N CYS A 3 -18.60 8.02 -13.39
CA CYS A 3 -18.96 8.86 -12.24
C CYS A 3 -19.75 10.12 -12.61
N ARG A 4 -19.67 10.57 -13.89
CA ARG A 4 -20.50 11.67 -14.38
C ARG A 4 -21.92 11.22 -14.69
N THR A 5 -22.08 9.95 -15.09
CA THR A 5 -23.38 9.37 -15.43
C THR A 5 -24.14 8.83 -14.23
N CYS A 6 -23.45 8.49 -13.13
CA CYS A 6 -24.07 7.87 -11.95
C CYS A 6 -24.40 8.85 -10.82
N ASP A 7 -24.14 10.18 -10.98
CA ASP A 7 -24.35 11.22 -9.97
C ASP A 7 -23.91 10.76 -8.56
N LEU A 8 -22.60 10.53 -8.38
CA LEU A 8 -22.02 10.06 -7.13
C LEU A 8 -21.45 11.26 -6.34
N PRO A 9 -22.27 11.93 -5.49
CA PRO A 9 -21.85 13.15 -4.79
C PRO A 9 -20.73 12.93 -3.78
N ASN A 10 -20.53 11.68 -3.38
CA ASN A 10 -19.48 11.25 -2.45
C ASN A 10 -18.16 10.87 -3.15
N VAL A 11 -18.09 10.93 -4.48
CA VAL A 11 -16.87 10.64 -5.26
C VAL A 11 -16.31 11.95 -5.81
N ARG A 12 -15.05 12.22 -5.49
CA ARG A 12 -14.35 13.43 -5.93
C ARG A 12 -13.11 13.09 -6.72
N PHE A 13 -13.02 13.59 -7.95
CA PHE A 13 -11.81 13.54 -8.75
C PHE A 13 -10.94 14.76 -8.43
N VAL A 14 -9.75 14.51 -7.92
CA VAL A 14 -8.82 15.58 -7.50
C VAL A 14 -7.78 15.93 -8.57
N GLY A 15 -7.85 15.27 -9.74
CA GLY A 15 -6.87 15.44 -10.82
C GLY A 15 -5.52 14.82 -10.50
N PHE A 16 -4.53 15.09 -11.35
CA PHE A 16 -3.17 14.60 -11.17
C PHE A 16 -2.48 15.38 -10.05
N LYS A 17 -1.88 14.66 -9.10
CA LYS A 17 -1.17 15.19 -7.93
C LYS A 17 0.22 14.57 -7.84
N THR A 18 1.19 15.35 -7.38
CA THR A 18 2.57 14.91 -7.17
C THR A 18 3.16 15.53 -5.91
N GLY A 19 4.31 15.01 -5.50
CA GLY A 19 5.09 15.56 -4.40
C GLY A 19 4.27 15.72 -3.11
N ARG A 20 4.44 16.84 -2.46
CA ARG A 20 3.82 17.12 -1.16
C ARG A 20 2.29 17.08 -1.19
N GLU A 21 1.68 17.58 -2.26
CA GLU A 21 0.21 17.62 -2.38
C GLU A 21 -0.38 16.19 -2.40
N LEU A 22 0.26 15.25 -3.11
CA LEU A 22 -0.13 13.85 -3.10
C LEU A 22 0.07 13.23 -1.72
N GLN A 23 1.21 13.48 -1.10
CA GLN A 23 1.52 12.95 0.24
C GLN A 23 0.51 13.43 1.28
N GLU A 24 0.13 14.70 1.27
CA GLU A 24 -0.87 15.25 2.17
C GLU A 24 -2.25 14.61 1.97
N LEU A 25 -2.66 14.36 0.72
CA LEU A 25 -3.90 13.65 0.42
C LEU A 25 -3.91 12.22 0.94
N VAL A 26 -2.81 11.48 0.70
CA VAL A 26 -2.67 10.10 1.17
C VAL A 26 -2.62 10.05 2.70
N ALA A 27 -1.82 10.92 3.33
CA ALA A 27 -1.69 10.97 4.78
C ALA A 27 -2.99 11.35 5.51
N ALA A 28 -3.86 12.14 4.86
CA ALA A 28 -5.17 12.51 5.39
C ALA A 28 -6.26 11.45 5.16
N ALA A 29 -5.99 10.44 4.33
CA ALA A 29 -6.95 9.37 4.08
C ALA A 29 -7.04 8.41 5.27
N ARG A 30 -8.20 7.86 5.53
CA ARG A 30 -8.38 6.83 6.55
C ARG A 30 -7.72 5.52 6.14
N PHE A 31 -7.76 5.19 4.88
CA PHE A 31 -7.05 4.10 4.22
C PHE A 31 -7.04 4.33 2.70
N THR A 32 -6.16 3.66 1.99
CA THR A 32 -6.08 3.68 0.52
C THR A 32 -6.52 2.35 -0.08
N LEU A 33 -6.91 2.38 -1.35
CA LEU A 33 -7.37 1.22 -2.11
C LEU A 33 -6.37 0.90 -3.22
N HIS A 34 -5.85 -0.33 -3.23
CA HIS A 34 -4.96 -0.86 -4.28
C HIS A 34 -5.60 -2.12 -4.89
N LEU A 35 -6.58 -1.91 -5.75
CA LEU A 35 -7.44 -2.97 -6.30
C LEU A 35 -6.95 -3.47 -7.67
N SER A 36 -5.64 -3.43 -7.92
CA SER A 36 -5.03 -3.94 -9.15
C SER A 36 -5.35 -5.42 -9.33
N LEU A 37 -5.75 -5.81 -10.54
CA LEU A 37 -5.93 -7.20 -10.96
C LEU A 37 -4.68 -7.76 -11.65
N TRP A 38 -3.60 -6.98 -11.72
CA TRP A 38 -2.32 -7.39 -12.27
C TRP A 38 -1.43 -8.00 -11.19
N TYR A 39 -0.57 -8.91 -11.60
CA TYR A 39 0.49 -9.49 -10.76
C TYR A 39 1.62 -8.46 -10.59
N GLU A 40 1.36 -7.45 -9.78
CA GLU A 40 2.38 -6.47 -9.45
C GLU A 40 3.45 -7.09 -8.55
N ASN A 41 4.71 -6.78 -8.84
CA ASN A 41 5.83 -7.27 -8.03
C ASN A 41 5.93 -6.48 -6.70
N CYS A 42 6.10 -5.16 -6.82
CA CYS A 42 6.26 -4.29 -5.66
C CYS A 42 5.60 -2.92 -5.94
N PRO A 43 4.28 -2.77 -5.72
CA PRO A 43 3.60 -1.52 -5.98
C PRO A 43 4.04 -0.42 -5.00
N LEU A 44 4.83 0.53 -5.49
CA LEU A 44 5.37 1.63 -4.67
C LEU A 44 4.28 2.45 -3.98
N ALA A 45 3.16 2.68 -4.66
CA ALA A 45 2.03 3.43 -4.09
C ALA A 45 1.49 2.79 -2.78
N LEU A 46 1.56 1.46 -2.66
CA LEU A 46 1.20 0.74 -1.44
C LEU A 46 2.21 1.01 -0.31
N LEU A 47 3.51 0.94 -0.62
CA LEU A 47 4.57 1.25 0.35
C LEU A 47 4.55 2.72 0.76
N GLU A 48 4.33 3.63 -0.18
CA GLU A 48 4.18 5.07 0.08
C GLU A 48 3.01 5.33 1.03
N SER A 49 1.85 4.70 0.80
CA SER A 49 0.70 4.80 1.69
C SER A 49 1.05 4.39 3.12
N GLN A 50 1.63 3.20 3.29
CA GLN A 50 2.06 2.72 4.60
C GLN A 50 3.12 3.64 5.24
N SER A 51 4.08 4.14 4.47
CA SER A 51 5.13 5.05 4.98
C SER A 51 4.58 6.39 5.48
N LEU A 52 3.44 6.81 4.98
CA LEU A 52 2.70 7.99 5.42
C LEU A 52 1.76 7.70 6.61
N GLY A 53 1.74 6.46 7.11
CA GLY A 53 0.91 6.03 8.22
C GLY A 53 -0.53 5.71 7.80
N THR A 54 -0.78 5.47 6.52
CA THR A 54 -2.11 5.18 5.99
C THR A 54 -2.25 3.71 5.64
N PRO A 55 -3.16 2.97 6.31
CA PRO A 55 -3.42 1.57 6.01
C PRO A 55 -3.93 1.36 4.59
N VAL A 56 -3.80 0.14 4.09
CA VAL A 56 -4.21 -0.19 2.73
C VAL A 56 -5.24 -1.32 2.71
N LEU A 57 -6.18 -1.24 1.76
CA LEU A 57 -6.97 -2.38 1.32
C LEU A 57 -6.49 -2.76 -0.09
N CYS A 58 -5.96 -3.95 -0.26
CA CYS A 58 -5.45 -4.40 -1.54
C CYS A 58 -5.87 -5.84 -1.85
N ASN A 59 -5.72 -6.23 -3.10
CA ASN A 59 -6.00 -7.59 -3.53
C ASN A 59 -4.88 -8.55 -3.11
N ARG A 60 -5.22 -9.79 -2.76
CA ARG A 60 -4.27 -10.86 -2.48
C ARG A 60 -3.77 -11.45 -3.81
N ILE A 61 -2.95 -10.69 -4.53
CA ILE A 61 -2.41 -11.09 -5.84
C ILE A 61 -0.99 -10.53 -6.03
N GLY A 62 -0.15 -11.27 -6.76
CA GLY A 62 1.25 -10.88 -6.99
C GLY A 62 2.04 -10.70 -5.71
N GLY A 63 2.87 -9.67 -5.64
CA GLY A 63 3.69 -9.33 -4.47
C GLY A 63 2.96 -8.53 -3.39
N MET A 64 1.70 -8.10 -3.60
CA MET A 64 0.97 -7.29 -2.60
C MET A 64 0.85 -7.97 -1.23
N PRO A 65 0.58 -9.30 -1.13
CA PRO A 65 0.51 -9.99 0.16
C PRO A 65 1.81 -9.98 0.97
N GLU A 66 2.96 -9.84 0.31
CA GLU A 66 4.26 -9.77 0.98
C GLU A 66 4.51 -8.39 1.64
N LEU A 67 3.82 -7.37 1.16
CA LEU A 67 3.99 -5.99 1.61
C LEU A 67 3.00 -5.59 2.70
N VAL A 68 1.89 -6.34 2.87
CA VAL A 68 0.81 -6.04 3.80
C VAL A 68 0.72 -7.09 4.89
N GLU A 69 0.88 -6.67 6.14
CA GLU A 69 0.57 -7.50 7.29
C GLU A 69 -0.92 -7.43 7.57
N GLU A 70 -1.63 -8.54 7.24
CA GLU A 70 -3.08 -8.67 7.40
C GLU A 70 -3.55 -8.29 8.81
N GLY A 71 -4.51 -7.38 8.91
CA GLY A 71 -5.04 -6.90 10.18
C GLY A 71 -4.13 -5.92 10.94
N LYS A 72 -2.87 -5.69 10.48
CA LYS A 72 -1.91 -4.80 11.13
C LYS A 72 -1.58 -3.55 10.33
N THR A 73 -1.23 -3.69 9.05
CA THR A 73 -0.90 -2.55 8.19
C THR A 73 -1.89 -2.38 7.04
N GLY A 74 -2.86 -3.29 6.92
CA GLY A 74 -3.90 -3.26 5.92
C GLY A 74 -4.75 -4.52 5.93
N VAL A 75 -5.61 -4.63 4.93
CA VAL A 75 -6.52 -5.75 4.71
C VAL A 75 -6.34 -6.28 3.30
N LEU A 76 -6.27 -7.60 3.18
CA LEU A 76 -6.20 -8.29 1.90
C LEU A 76 -7.60 -8.76 1.47
N ASN A 77 -7.87 -8.61 0.18
CA ASN A 77 -9.11 -9.05 -0.43
C ASN A 77 -8.86 -10.21 -1.38
N ASP A 78 -9.58 -11.32 -1.18
CA ASP A 78 -9.44 -12.57 -1.94
C ASP A 78 -10.50 -12.69 -3.06
N THR A 79 -11.55 -11.87 -3.02
CA THR A 79 -12.69 -11.93 -3.95
C THR A 79 -12.83 -10.62 -4.69
N PHE A 80 -12.57 -10.65 -6.01
CA PHE A 80 -12.44 -9.44 -6.84
C PHE A 80 -13.77 -9.02 -7.46
N THR A 81 -14.82 -8.93 -6.63
CA THR A 81 -16.14 -8.44 -7.03
C THR A 81 -16.49 -7.11 -6.37
N PRO A 82 -17.31 -6.26 -6.99
CA PRO A 82 -17.75 -5.00 -6.39
C PRO A 82 -18.37 -5.17 -5.00
N GLU A 83 -19.12 -6.24 -4.79
CA GLU A 83 -19.79 -6.55 -3.52
C GLU A 83 -18.78 -6.84 -2.42
N ALA A 84 -17.76 -7.67 -2.71
CA ALA A 84 -16.70 -8.00 -1.76
C ALA A 84 -15.87 -6.75 -1.39
N TYR A 85 -15.55 -5.89 -2.36
CA TYR A 85 -14.89 -4.62 -2.07
C TYR A 85 -15.77 -3.72 -1.19
N ALA A 86 -17.05 -3.60 -1.50
CA ALA A 86 -17.96 -2.77 -0.73
C ALA A 86 -18.11 -3.28 0.74
N GLU A 87 -18.13 -4.59 0.94
CA GLU A 87 -18.15 -5.21 2.28
C GLU A 87 -16.88 -4.86 3.06
N LYS A 88 -15.70 -5.10 2.49
CA LYS A 88 -14.41 -4.79 3.12
C LYS A 88 -14.26 -3.30 3.43
N ILE A 89 -14.65 -2.43 2.50
CA ILE A 89 -14.62 -0.97 2.68
C ILE A 89 -15.53 -0.56 3.85
N ARG A 90 -16.76 -1.09 3.91
CA ARG A 90 -17.68 -0.77 5.02
C ARG A 90 -17.15 -1.26 6.36
N ALA A 91 -16.62 -2.48 6.41
CA ALA A 91 -16.03 -3.05 7.62
C ALA A 91 -14.90 -2.17 8.15
N LEU A 92 -13.93 -1.82 7.30
CA LEU A 92 -12.83 -0.93 7.66
C LEU A 92 -13.32 0.47 8.07
N TYR A 93 -14.22 1.06 7.30
CA TYR A 93 -14.71 2.40 7.57
C TYR A 93 -15.46 2.50 8.90
N SER A 94 -16.15 1.44 9.31
CA SER A 94 -16.94 1.37 10.55
C SER A 94 -16.06 1.12 11.78
N ASP A 95 -14.85 0.61 11.64
CA ASP A 95 -13.98 0.29 12.77
C ASP A 95 -12.82 1.31 12.88
N SER A 96 -13.13 2.41 13.58
CA SER A 96 -12.15 3.46 13.80
C SER A 96 -10.96 2.99 14.66
N ALA A 97 -11.22 2.13 15.65
CA ALA A 97 -10.17 1.66 16.56
C ALA A 97 -9.16 0.79 15.80
N LEU A 98 -9.64 -0.11 14.94
CA LEU A 98 -8.79 -0.93 14.07
C LEU A 98 -7.98 -0.06 13.10
N LEU A 99 -8.60 0.93 12.46
CA LEU A 99 -7.88 1.84 11.55
C LEU A 99 -6.80 2.65 12.27
N ASP A 100 -7.07 3.13 13.48
CA ASP A 100 -6.08 3.87 14.27
C ASP A 100 -4.92 2.98 14.70
N GLU A 101 -5.18 1.71 15.03
CA GLU A 101 -4.15 0.73 15.32
C GLU A 101 -3.30 0.43 14.07
N MET A 102 -3.95 0.15 12.94
CA MET A 102 -3.26 -0.06 11.67
C MET A 102 -2.39 1.15 11.28
N ALA A 103 -2.88 2.36 11.48
CA ALA A 103 -2.13 3.58 11.20
C ALA A 103 -0.89 3.72 12.10
N ARG A 104 -0.98 3.33 13.38
CA ARG A 104 0.19 3.26 14.27
C ARG A 104 1.20 2.22 13.79
N ASN A 105 0.73 1.04 13.40
CA ASN A 105 1.58 -0.03 12.90
C ASN A 105 2.28 0.36 11.58
N CYS A 106 1.60 1.04 10.68
CA CYS A 106 2.20 1.58 9.45
C CYS A 106 3.34 2.56 9.76
N ARG A 107 3.14 3.47 10.73
CA ARG A 107 4.19 4.39 11.17
C ARG A 107 5.39 3.68 11.80
N ALA A 108 5.14 2.67 12.66
CA ALA A 108 6.20 1.86 13.25
C ALA A 108 6.98 1.07 12.19
N LYS A 109 6.28 0.50 11.20
CA LYS A 109 6.91 -0.22 10.09
C LYS A 109 7.85 0.67 9.28
N LYS A 110 7.51 1.94 9.09
CA LYS A 110 8.38 2.92 8.41
C LYS A 110 9.77 3.01 9.04
N GLU A 111 9.87 2.95 10.36
CA GLU A 111 11.16 3.01 11.08
C GLU A 111 12.04 1.80 10.80
N SER A 112 11.45 0.67 10.43
CA SER A 112 12.15 -0.56 10.07
C SER A 112 12.39 -0.72 8.56
N MET A 113 11.91 0.20 7.73
CA MET A 113 12.15 0.16 6.29
C MET A 113 13.61 0.40 5.97
N MET A 114 14.13 -0.40 5.04
CA MET A 114 15.50 -0.25 4.56
C MET A 114 15.72 1.12 3.93
N THR A 115 16.75 1.82 4.35
CA THR A 115 17.17 3.08 3.72
C THR A 115 17.82 2.80 2.37
N LEU A 116 17.92 3.84 1.53
CA LEU A 116 18.60 3.72 0.24
C LEU A 116 20.05 3.28 0.40
N ASP A 117 20.76 3.81 1.41
CA ASP A 117 22.15 3.46 1.66
C ASP A 117 22.27 1.98 2.06
N CYS A 118 21.46 1.50 3.01
CA CYS A 118 21.42 0.08 3.38
C CYS A 118 21.06 -0.82 2.17
N TYR A 119 20.17 -0.38 1.30
CA TYR A 119 19.84 -1.13 0.09
C TYR A 119 21.02 -1.22 -0.86
N CYS A 120 21.72 -0.11 -1.10
CA CYS A 120 22.90 -0.08 -1.95
C CYS A 120 24.02 -0.96 -1.38
N ASP A 121 24.31 -0.87 -0.08
CA ASP A 121 25.31 -1.69 0.58
C ASP A 121 24.99 -3.17 0.43
N ARG A 122 23.73 -3.56 0.71
CA ARG A 122 23.30 -4.96 0.56
C ARG A 122 23.40 -5.46 -0.88
N LEU A 123 23.07 -4.62 -1.85
CA LEU A 123 23.20 -4.96 -3.26
C LEU A 123 24.68 -5.16 -3.68
N LEU A 124 25.55 -4.31 -3.19
CA LEU A 124 27.00 -4.44 -3.42
C LEU A 124 27.55 -5.72 -2.77
N GLU A 125 27.14 -6.07 -1.56
CA GLU A 125 27.51 -7.35 -0.93
C GLU A 125 27.15 -8.53 -1.81
N ILE A 126 25.91 -8.60 -2.31
CA ILE A 126 25.44 -9.68 -3.20
C ILE A 126 26.29 -9.77 -4.46
N TYR A 127 26.59 -8.62 -5.07
CA TYR A 127 27.46 -8.62 -6.26
C TYR A 127 28.88 -9.10 -5.96
N MET A 128 29.44 -8.72 -4.82
CA MET A 128 30.80 -9.15 -4.44
C MET A 128 30.85 -10.65 -4.12
N GLU A 129 29.82 -11.19 -3.47
CA GLU A 129 29.68 -12.64 -3.22
C GLU A 129 29.64 -13.43 -4.53
N GLU A 130 28.82 -12.99 -5.50
CA GLU A 130 28.68 -13.64 -6.81
C GLU A 130 29.96 -13.57 -7.65
N ILE A 131 30.69 -12.44 -7.62
CA ILE A 131 31.96 -12.29 -8.33
C ILE A 131 33.05 -13.10 -7.65
N GLY A 132 33.10 -13.14 -6.33
CA GLY A 132 34.07 -13.91 -5.56
C GLY A 132 33.87 -15.43 -5.70
N GLY A 133 32.63 -15.90 -5.76
CA GLY A 133 32.28 -17.30 -5.94
C GLY A 133 32.59 -17.87 -7.33
N LYS A 134 32.78 -17.03 -8.34
CA LYS A 134 33.13 -17.46 -9.71
C LYS A 134 34.62 -17.59 -9.96
N ARG A 135 35.47 -17.38 -8.95
CA ARG A 135 36.96 -17.49 -9.04
C ARG A 135 37.54 -18.77 -8.43
N ALA A 136 36.69 -19.77 -8.10
CA ALA A 136 37.11 -21.06 -7.55
C ALA A 136 36.99 -22.16 -8.62
#